data_abb52a89c3554771d5ded6fbf3bb6fbd
#
_entry.id   abb52a89c3554771d5ded6fbf3bb6fbd
#
_cell.length_a   1.000
_cell.length_b   1.000
_cell.length_c   1.000
_cell.angle_alpha   90.00
_cell.angle_beta   90.00
_cell.angle_gamma   90.00
#
_symmetry.space_group_name_H-M   'P 1'
#
loop_
_entity.id
_entity.type
_entity.pdbx_description
1 polymer ?
#
loop_
_entity_poly.entity_id
_entity_poly.type
_entity_poly.pdbx_seq_one_letter_code
_entity_poly.pdbx_strand_id
1 'polypeptide(L)'
;MHGPLPPGAAKAVDAHPARSVAYVSFGTVASPRTDELRELAAGLESSDAPFLWSLREDSWPLLPAGFLARAAAGGAGSGLVVPWAPQVAVLRHESVGAFVTHAGWGSVLEAMSSGVPMACRPFVGDNRMIARSVASVWGIGAAFEGATMTRAGVAAAVGELLRGEEGARMRARAQELQAAVAAAFVPGGACRRNFDEFVQIVCRV
;
A
#
# COMPACT_ATOMS: atom_id res chain seq x y z
N MET A 1 15.79 8.55 0.54
CA MET A 1 16.57 7.90 -0.54
C MET A 1 15.65 6.88 -1.21
N HIS A 2 15.25 7.14 -2.46
CA HIS A 2 14.38 6.24 -3.22
C HIS A 2 15.27 5.43 -4.16
N GLY A 3 15.88 4.36 -3.62
CA GLY A 3 16.66 3.42 -4.44
C GLY A 3 15.77 2.60 -5.37
N PRO A 4 16.36 1.96 -6.42
CA PRO A 4 15.64 1.03 -7.28
C PRO A 4 15.12 -0.16 -6.47
N LEU A 5 14.13 -0.87 -7.03
CA LEU A 5 13.64 -2.10 -6.43
C LEU A 5 14.77 -3.15 -6.35
N PRO A 6 14.87 -3.91 -5.25
CA PRO A 6 15.76 -5.06 -5.20
C PRO A 6 15.44 -6.03 -6.36
N PRO A 7 16.43 -6.69 -6.96
CA PRO A 7 16.22 -7.50 -8.19
C PRO A 7 15.10 -8.53 -8.07
N GLY A 8 14.94 -9.17 -6.91
CA GLY A 8 13.84 -10.12 -6.67
C GLY A 8 12.46 -9.45 -6.64
N ALA A 9 12.35 -8.28 -5.99
CA ALA A 9 11.10 -7.53 -5.94
C ALA A 9 10.75 -6.92 -7.30
N ALA A 10 11.74 -6.38 -8.03
CA ALA A 10 11.54 -5.90 -9.39
C ALA A 10 10.99 -7.00 -10.28
N LYS A 11 11.66 -8.15 -10.35
CA LYS A 11 11.21 -9.30 -11.16
C LYS A 11 9.77 -9.74 -10.80
N ALA A 12 9.42 -9.71 -9.53
CA ALA A 12 8.09 -10.12 -9.06
C ALA A 12 6.98 -9.16 -9.53
N VAL A 13 7.25 -7.86 -9.65
CA VAL A 13 6.26 -6.88 -10.11
C VAL A 13 6.29 -6.71 -11.63
N ASP A 14 7.47 -6.74 -12.28
CA ASP A 14 7.63 -6.61 -13.74
C ASP A 14 6.91 -7.72 -14.53
N ALA A 15 6.72 -8.90 -13.91
CA ALA A 15 6.09 -10.05 -14.55
C ALA A 15 4.56 -9.89 -14.74
N HIS A 16 3.95 -8.84 -14.19
CA HIS A 16 2.51 -8.70 -14.12
C HIS A 16 1.97 -7.48 -14.89
N PRO A 17 0.74 -7.57 -15.40
CA PRO A 17 0.09 -6.45 -16.07
C PRO A 17 -0.03 -5.22 -15.17
N ALA A 18 -0.22 -4.06 -15.80
CA ALA A 18 -0.45 -2.81 -15.09
C ALA A 18 -1.63 -2.95 -14.10
N ARG A 19 -1.43 -2.45 -12.88
CA ARG A 19 -2.43 -2.37 -11.81
C ARG A 19 -3.04 -3.72 -11.39
N SER A 20 -2.28 -4.80 -11.48
CA SER A 20 -2.74 -6.14 -11.11
C SER A 20 -2.15 -6.68 -9.82
N VAL A 21 -1.11 -6.04 -9.27
CA VAL A 21 -0.39 -6.49 -8.08
C VAL A 21 -0.88 -5.75 -6.83
N ALA A 22 -1.10 -6.49 -5.74
CA ALA A 22 -1.32 -5.93 -4.41
C ALA A 22 0.01 -5.77 -3.68
N TYR A 23 0.34 -4.55 -3.26
CA TYR A 23 1.43 -4.32 -2.32
C TYR A 23 0.91 -4.41 -0.88
N VAL A 24 1.67 -5.03 0.01
CA VAL A 24 1.32 -5.18 1.43
C VAL A 24 2.46 -4.69 2.30
N SER A 25 2.18 -3.72 3.18
CA SER A 25 3.16 -3.23 4.17
C SER A 25 2.49 -2.50 5.32
N PHE A 26 2.88 -2.85 6.54
CA PHE A 26 2.39 -2.22 7.77
C PHE A 26 3.41 -1.29 8.43
N GLY A 27 4.41 -0.84 7.66
CA GLY A 27 5.48 0.01 8.18
C GLY A 27 6.46 -0.73 9.07
N THR A 28 7.16 0.01 9.94
CA THR A 28 8.27 -0.51 10.75
C THR A 28 7.99 -0.57 12.25
N VAL A 29 6.93 0.10 12.71
CA VAL A 29 6.64 0.27 14.16
C VAL A 29 5.64 -0.77 14.67
N ALA A 30 4.58 -1.04 13.92
CA ALA A 30 3.53 -1.96 14.31
C ALA A 30 3.47 -3.17 13.36
N SER A 31 3.09 -4.31 13.90
CA SER A 31 2.84 -5.53 13.11
C SER A 31 1.47 -6.09 13.48
N PRO A 32 0.76 -6.73 12.54
CA PRO A 32 -0.42 -7.49 12.85
C PRO A 32 -0.12 -8.58 13.89
N ARG A 33 -1.14 -8.98 14.64
CA ARG A 33 -1.02 -10.15 15.54
C ARG A 33 -0.83 -11.42 14.72
N THR A 34 -0.31 -12.46 15.34
CA THR A 34 -0.03 -13.76 14.67
C THR A 34 -1.26 -14.35 13.98
N ASP A 35 -2.42 -14.26 14.61
CA ASP A 35 -3.69 -14.71 14.03
C ASP A 35 -4.05 -13.91 12.76
N GLU A 36 -3.91 -12.59 12.79
CA GLU A 36 -4.16 -11.73 11.64
C GLU A 36 -3.12 -11.90 10.52
N LEU A 37 -1.85 -12.19 10.84
CA LEU A 37 -0.83 -12.53 9.82
C LEU A 37 -1.21 -13.80 9.04
N ARG A 38 -1.76 -14.80 9.73
CA ARG A 38 -2.22 -16.04 9.10
C ARG A 38 -3.47 -15.84 8.24
N GLU A 39 -4.41 -15.04 8.72
CA GLU A 39 -5.60 -14.66 7.97
C GLU A 39 -5.24 -13.83 6.72
N LEU A 40 -4.30 -12.88 6.86
CA LEU A 40 -3.78 -12.09 5.75
C LEU A 40 -3.12 -12.98 4.69
N ALA A 41 -2.24 -13.90 5.11
CA ALA A 41 -1.58 -14.82 4.20
C ALA A 41 -2.60 -15.68 3.42
N ALA A 42 -3.56 -16.28 4.14
CA ALA A 42 -4.62 -17.08 3.54
C ALA A 42 -5.54 -16.24 2.63
N GLY A 43 -5.80 -14.99 2.98
CA GLY A 43 -6.60 -14.07 2.19
C GLY A 43 -5.90 -13.65 0.90
N LEU A 44 -4.59 -13.39 0.94
CA LEU A 44 -3.79 -13.11 -0.25
C LEU A 44 -3.80 -14.29 -1.22
N GLU A 45 -3.56 -15.53 -0.74
CA GLU A 45 -3.69 -16.73 -1.57
C GLU A 45 -5.10 -16.86 -2.17
N SER A 46 -6.15 -16.55 -1.39
CA SER A 46 -7.55 -16.68 -1.84
C SER A 46 -8.03 -15.53 -2.72
N SER A 47 -7.28 -14.45 -2.84
CA SER A 47 -7.61 -13.33 -3.71
C SER A 47 -7.34 -13.60 -5.19
N ASP A 48 -6.58 -14.66 -5.49
CA ASP A 48 -6.05 -15.00 -6.81
C ASP A 48 -5.25 -13.86 -7.48
N ALA A 49 -4.90 -12.82 -6.73
CA ALA A 49 -4.12 -11.70 -7.20
C ALA A 49 -2.63 -11.85 -6.85
N PRO A 50 -1.73 -11.48 -7.75
CA PRO A 50 -0.32 -11.43 -7.41
C PRO A 50 -0.06 -10.37 -6.34
N PHE A 51 0.92 -10.63 -5.46
CA PHE A 51 1.25 -9.70 -4.40
C PHE A 51 2.75 -9.56 -4.15
N LEU A 52 3.15 -8.40 -3.64
CA LEU A 52 4.45 -8.14 -3.03
C LEU A 52 4.21 -7.76 -1.56
N TRP A 53 4.74 -8.54 -0.63
CA TRP A 53 4.57 -8.29 0.80
C TRP A 53 5.90 -7.96 1.47
N SER A 54 6.04 -6.72 1.97
CA SER A 54 7.15 -6.31 2.82
C SER A 54 6.85 -6.72 4.26
N LEU A 55 7.52 -7.78 4.73
CA LEU A 55 7.36 -8.35 6.07
C LEU A 55 8.72 -8.74 6.63
N ARG A 56 9.06 -8.24 7.81
CA ARG A 56 10.34 -8.56 8.47
C ARG A 56 10.53 -10.07 8.65
N GLU A 57 11.76 -10.53 8.52
CA GLU A 57 12.12 -11.96 8.59
C GLU A 57 11.75 -12.61 9.93
N ASP A 58 11.79 -11.85 11.03
CA ASP A 58 11.38 -12.32 12.38
C ASP A 58 9.91 -12.75 12.45
N SER A 59 9.09 -12.27 11.54
CA SER A 59 7.68 -12.59 11.44
C SER A 59 7.38 -13.76 10.49
N TRP A 60 8.32 -14.20 9.67
CA TRP A 60 8.10 -15.29 8.70
C TRP A 60 7.73 -16.64 9.37
N PRO A 61 8.32 -17.02 10.51
CA PRO A 61 7.91 -18.25 11.22
C PRO A 61 6.46 -18.23 11.73
N LEU A 62 5.82 -17.06 11.79
CA LEU A 62 4.43 -16.89 12.23
C LEU A 62 3.42 -17.18 11.11
N LEU A 63 3.87 -17.19 9.86
CA LEU A 63 3.06 -17.46 8.67
C LEU A 63 2.61 -18.95 8.63
N PRO A 64 1.55 -19.28 7.89
CA PRO A 64 1.14 -20.65 7.70
C PRO A 64 2.28 -21.52 7.12
N ALA A 65 2.36 -22.77 7.57
CA ALA A 65 3.38 -23.71 7.09
C ALA A 65 3.39 -23.80 5.55
N GLY A 66 4.56 -23.66 4.95
CA GLY A 66 4.76 -23.73 3.50
C GLY A 66 4.25 -22.52 2.71
N PHE A 67 3.71 -21.47 3.36
CA PHE A 67 3.17 -20.30 2.67
C PHE A 67 4.20 -19.63 1.75
N LEU A 68 5.41 -19.37 2.23
CA LEU A 68 6.46 -18.72 1.42
C LEU A 68 6.79 -19.51 0.14
N ALA A 69 6.83 -20.84 0.24
CA ALA A 69 7.10 -21.70 -0.92
C ALA A 69 5.93 -21.69 -1.91
N ARG A 70 4.68 -21.76 -1.43
CA ARG A 70 3.49 -21.69 -2.30
C ARG A 70 3.37 -20.32 -2.96
N ALA A 71 3.58 -19.24 -2.22
CA ALA A 71 3.56 -17.88 -2.77
C ALA A 71 4.56 -17.72 -3.91
N ALA A 72 5.78 -18.24 -3.76
CA ALA A 72 6.84 -18.14 -4.77
C ALA A 72 6.69 -19.13 -5.95
N ALA A 73 5.80 -20.12 -5.87
CA ALA A 73 5.66 -21.16 -6.90
C ALA A 73 5.04 -20.66 -8.21
N GLY A 74 4.45 -19.48 -8.23
CA GLY A 74 3.75 -18.93 -9.40
C GLY A 74 2.30 -19.41 -9.50
N GLY A 75 1.50 -18.76 -10.36
CA GLY A 75 0.08 -19.03 -10.54
C GLY A 75 -0.83 -18.02 -9.86
N ALA A 76 -2.13 -18.32 -9.81
CA ALA A 76 -3.12 -17.47 -9.14
C ALA A 76 -2.81 -17.37 -7.65
N GLY A 77 -2.92 -16.15 -7.08
CA GLY A 77 -2.59 -15.89 -5.67
C GLY A 77 -1.10 -16.03 -5.31
N SER A 78 -0.22 -16.08 -6.31
CA SER A 78 1.23 -16.12 -6.09
C SER A 78 1.79 -14.73 -5.75
N GLY A 79 2.95 -14.71 -5.10
CA GLY A 79 3.59 -13.44 -4.76
C GLY A 79 4.96 -13.62 -4.15
N LEU A 80 5.53 -12.53 -3.72
CA LEU A 80 6.83 -12.52 -3.08
C LEU A 80 6.74 -11.84 -1.71
N VAL A 81 7.28 -12.50 -0.70
CA VAL A 81 7.52 -11.90 0.62
C VAL A 81 8.97 -11.49 0.70
N VAL A 82 9.21 -10.23 1.04
CA VAL A 82 10.56 -9.66 1.19
C VAL A 82 10.70 -9.03 2.57
N PRO A 83 11.91 -9.03 3.17
CA PRO A 83 12.09 -8.45 4.50
C PRO A 83 11.87 -6.93 4.50
N TRP A 84 12.16 -6.29 3.38
CA TRP A 84 12.01 -4.86 3.18
C TRP A 84 11.92 -4.53 1.68
N ALA A 85 11.17 -3.46 1.36
CA ALA A 85 11.12 -2.89 0.02
C ALA A 85 11.09 -1.37 0.07
N PRO A 86 11.67 -0.65 -0.91
CA PRO A 86 11.58 0.81 -1.03
C PRO A 86 10.15 1.21 -1.43
N GLN A 87 9.28 1.43 -0.44
CA GLN A 87 7.83 1.57 -0.57
C GLN A 87 7.39 2.54 -1.69
N VAL A 88 8.03 3.70 -1.79
CA VAL A 88 7.71 4.69 -2.85
C VAL A 88 8.01 4.14 -4.24
N ALA A 89 9.11 3.39 -4.42
CA ALA A 89 9.43 2.78 -5.70
C ALA A 89 8.43 1.67 -6.05
N VAL A 90 8.01 0.86 -5.06
CA VAL A 90 6.96 -0.15 -5.23
C VAL A 90 5.63 0.51 -5.63
N LEU A 91 5.16 1.50 -4.86
CA LEU A 91 3.88 2.17 -5.12
C LEU A 91 3.82 2.90 -6.47
N ARG A 92 4.96 3.35 -6.99
CA ARG A 92 5.06 3.98 -8.32
C ARG A 92 5.17 2.99 -9.46
N HIS A 93 5.34 1.71 -9.16
CA HIS A 93 5.45 0.69 -10.20
C HIS A 93 4.11 0.50 -10.92
N GLU A 94 4.13 0.44 -12.25
CA GLU A 94 2.90 0.40 -13.06
C GLU A 94 2.01 -0.81 -12.77
N SER A 95 2.59 -1.95 -12.39
CA SER A 95 1.84 -3.14 -12.06
C SER A 95 1.12 -3.08 -10.71
N VAL A 96 1.51 -2.14 -9.81
CA VAL A 96 0.88 -2.04 -8.49
C VAL A 96 -0.44 -1.29 -8.58
N GLY A 97 -1.53 -1.98 -8.21
CA GLY A 97 -2.90 -1.47 -8.29
C GLY A 97 -3.63 -1.33 -6.97
N ALA A 98 -3.09 -1.90 -5.89
CA ALA A 98 -3.69 -1.86 -4.56
C ALA A 98 -2.61 -1.83 -3.47
N PHE A 99 -2.90 -1.19 -2.34
CA PHE A 99 -2.02 -1.16 -1.18
C PHE A 99 -2.75 -1.56 0.10
N VAL A 100 -2.34 -2.65 0.72
CA VAL A 100 -2.82 -3.07 2.05
C VAL A 100 -1.88 -2.49 3.10
N THR A 101 -2.39 -1.61 3.97
CA THR A 101 -1.56 -0.78 4.85
C THR A 101 -2.16 -0.58 6.24
N HIS A 102 -1.33 -0.18 7.20
CA HIS A 102 -1.76 0.24 8.53
C HIS A 102 -2.36 1.66 8.59
N ALA A 103 -2.40 2.37 7.47
CA ALA A 103 -2.84 3.76 7.37
C ALA A 103 -1.98 4.74 8.20
N GLY A 104 -0.66 4.50 8.33
CA GLY A 104 0.26 5.51 8.85
C GLY A 104 0.38 6.68 7.89
N TRP A 105 0.50 7.91 8.44
CA TRP A 105 0.47 9.15 7.66
C TRP A 105 1.43 9.16 6.47
N GLY A 106 2.71 8.77 6.70
CA GLY A 106 3.71 8.68 5.62
C GLY A 106 3.28 7.73 4.51
N SER A 107 2.81 6.53 4.86
CA SER A 107 2.37 5.54 3.88
C SER A 107 1.15 6.00 3.07
N VAL A 108 0.23 6.72 3.69
CA VAL A 108 -0.94 7.28 3.00
C VAL A 108 -0.54 8.39 2.03
N LEU A 109 0.37 9.28 2.42
CA LEU A 109 0.91 10.30 1.52
C LEU A 109 1.66 9.70 0.32
N GLU A 110 2.44 8.65 0.55
CA GLU A 110 3.17 7.94 -0.50
C GLU A 110 2.22 7.25 -1.48
N ALA A 111 1.17 6.58 -0.99
CA ALA A 111 0.15 5.94 -1.82
C ALA A 111 -0.67 6.98 -2.61
N MET A 112 -1.10 8.07 -1.95
CA MET A 112 -1.81 9.18 -2.60
C MET A 112 -0.96 9.82 -3.70
N SER A 113 0.33 10.08 -3.43
CA SER A 113 1.27 10.64 -4.40
C SER A 113 1.61 9.67 -5.55
N SER A 114 1.27 8.40 -5.40
CA SER A 114 1.45 7.35 -6.40
C SER A 114 0.14 6.97 -7.11
N GLY A 115 -1.00 7.54 -6.70
CA GLY A 115 -2.31 7.25 -7.30
C GLY A 115 -2.83 5.83 -7.02
N VAL A 116 -2.41 5.22 -5.89
CA VAL A 116 -2.74 3.83 -5.52
C VAL A 116 -3.81 3.82 -4.43
N PRO A 117 -4.96 3.16 -4.65
CA PRO A 117 -6.00 3.00 -3.64
C PRO A 117 -5.59 2.01 -2.54
N MET A 118 -6.20 2.15 -1.35
CA MET A 118 -5.74 1.47 -0.14
C MET A 118 -6.83 0.65 0.56
N ALA A 119 -6.43 -0.52 1.12
CA ALA A 119 -7.17 -1.23 2.14
C ALA A 119 -6.48 -1.01 3.51
N CYS A 120 -7.15 -0.37 4.44
CA CYS A 120 -6.58 0.13 5.68
C CYS A 120 -6.89 -0.79 6.87
N ARG A 121 -5.84 -1.21 7.58
CA ARG A 121 -5.91 -1.92 8.87
C ARG A 121 -5.21 -1.08 9.95
N PRO A 122 -5.90 -0.12 10.58
CA PRO A 122 -5.29 0.72 11.61
C PRO A 122 -4.96 -0.05 12.89
N PHE A 123 -3.78 0.17 13.47
CA PHE A 123 -3.35 -0.48 14.70
C PHE A 123 -3.34 0.47 15.90
N VAL A 124 -2.63 1.58 15.81
CA VAL A 124 -2.32 2.47 16.94
C VAL A 124 -2.43 3.95 16.56
N GLY A 125 -2.49 4.81 17.56
CA GLY A 125 -2.40 6.26 17.41
C GLY A 125 -3.49 6.85 16.51
N ASP A 126 -3.07 7.69 15.61
CA ASP A 126 -3.90 8.42 14.63
C ASP A 126 -4.34 7.59 13.42
N ASN A 127 -3.84 6.36 13.29
CA ASN A 127 -4.11 5.51 12.12
C ASN A 127 -5.61 5.30 11.86
N ARG A 128 -6.44 5.24 12.92
CA ARG A 128 -7.91 5.10 12.79
C ARG A 128 -8.55 6.34 12.17
N MET A 129 -8.09 7.52 12.57
CA MET A 129 -8.57 8.78 12.02
C MET A 129 -8.13 8.92 10.55
N ILE A 130 -6.89 8.57 10.26
CA ILE A 130 -6.34 8.60 8.90
C ILE A 130 -7.08 7.61 8.00
N ALA A 131 -7.30 6.35 8.45
CA ALA A 131 -8.07 5.35 7.70
C ALA A 131 -9.50 5.83 7.39
N ARG A 132 -10.15 6.51 8.36
CA ARG A 132 -11.46 7.14 8.13
C ARG A 132 -11.37 8.26 7.08
N SER A 133 -10.30 9.06 7.11
CA SER A 133 -10.10 10.10 6.09
C SER A 133 -9.89 9.50 4.71
N VAL A 134 -9.09 8.43 4.60
CA VAL A 134 -8.89 7.66 3.35
C VAL A 134 -10.22 7.19 2.77
N ALA A 135 -11.09 6.61 3.60
CA ALA A 135 -12.35 6.03 3.15
C ALA A 135 -13.44 7.08 2.92
N SER A 136 -13.67 7.99 3.89
CA SER A 136 -14.89 8.83 3.92
C SER A 136 -14.66 10.25 3.44
N VAL A 137 -13.43 10.77 3.49
CA VAL A 137 -13.13 12.16 3.08
C VAL A 137 -12.52 12.19 1.69
N TRP A 138 -11.51 11.34 1.45
CA TRP A 138 -10.79 11.33 0.18
C TRP A 138 -11.34 10.34 -0.83
N GLY A 139 -12.02 9.28 -0.38
CA GLY A 139 -12.60 8.26 -1.26
C GLY A 139 -11.56 7.46 -2.04
N ILE A 140 -10.38 7.23 -1.45
CA ILE A 140 -9.24 6.55 -2.08
C ILE A 140 -8.92 5.21 -1.45
N GLY A 141 -9.85 4.64 -0.70
CA GLY A 141 -9.67 3.34 -0.08
C GLY A 141 -10.80 2.99 0.87
N ALA A 142 -10.65 1.85 1.53
CA ALA A 142 -11.59 1.34 2.53
C ALA A 142 -10.84 0.84 3.77
N ALA A 143 -11.52 0.78 4.91
CA ALA A 143 -11.00 0.12 6.10
C ALA A 143 -11.57 -1.30 6.20
N PHE A 144 -10.78 -2.23 6.74
CA PHE A 144 -11.27 -3.56 7.06
C PHE A 144 -12.37 -3.50 8.11
N GLU A 145 -13.44 -4.26 7.91
CA GLU A 145 -14.58 -4.33 8.81
C GLU A 145 -14.14 -4.77 10.22
N GLY A 146 -14.70 -4.14 11.25
CA GLY A 146 -14.30 -4.40 12.65
C GLY A 146 -12.82 -4.07 12.95
N ALA A 147 -12.12 -3.37 12.04
CA ALA A 147 -10.68 -3.13 12.13
C ALA A 147 -9.87 -4.42 12.36
N THR A 148 -10.24 -5.52 11.70
CA THR A 148 -9.58 -6.83 11.79
C THR A 148 -9.48 -7.44 10.39
N MET A 149 -8.33 -8.03 10.06
CA MET A 149 -8.16 -8.78 8.83
C MET A 149 -8.61 -10.21 9.01
N THR A 150 -9.56 -10.63 8.18
CA THR A 150 -9.97 -12.04 8.03
C THR A 150 -9.62 -12.50 6.63
N ARG A 151 -9.44 -13.81 6.43
CA ARG A 151 -9.17 -14.40 5.09
C ARG A 151 -10.16 -13.88 4.03
N ALA A 152 -11.45 -13.96 4.33
CA ALA A 152 -12.48 -13.50 3.40
C ALA A 152 -12.43 -12.00 3.16
N GLY A 153 -12.23 -11.20 4.23
CA GLY A 153 -12.12 -9.74 4.15
C GLY A 153 -10.91 -9.28 3.33
N VAL A 154 -9.76 -9.94 3.50
CA VAL A 154 -8.55 -9.63 2.71
C VAL A 154 -8.75 -9.99 1.24
N ALA A 155 -9.27 -11.20 0.96
CA ALA A 155 -9.53 -11.61 -0.43
C ALA A 155 -10.53 -10.68 -1.13
N ALA A 156 -11.60 -10.30 -0.43
CA ALA A 156 -12.61 -9.36 -0.95
C ALA A 156 -12.00 -7.96 -1.19
N ALA A 157 -11.25 -7.41 -0.21
CA ALA A 157 -10.67 -6.08 -0.32
C ALA A 157 -9.65 -6.00 -1.47
N VAL A 158 -8.76 -6.98 -1.58
CA VAL A 158 -7.77 -7.03 -2.68
C VAL A 158 -8.48 -7.21 -4.03
N GLY A 159 -9.44 -8.12 -4.11
CA GLY A 159 -10.23 -8.35 -5.31
C GLY A 159 -10.98 -7.09 -5.74
N GLU A 160 -11.66 -6.41 -4.82
CA GLU A 160 -12.37 -5.16 -5.09
C GLU A 160 -11.44 -4.05 -5.57
N LEU A 161 -10.34 -3.81 -4.87
CA LEU A 161 -9.38 -2.75 -5.25
C LEU A 161 -8.75 -2.97 -6.62
N LEU A 162 -8.48 -4.21 -7.01
CA LEU A 162 -7.83 -4.52 -8.28
C LEU A 162 -8.81 -4.66 -9.45
N ARG A 163 -10.01 -5.22 -9.22
CA ARG A 163 -10.91 -5.67 -10.28
C ARG A 163 -12.36 -5.17 -10.16
N GLY A 164 -12.75 -4.66 -8.97
CA GLY A 164 -14.12 -4.22 -8.70
C GLY A 164 -14.41 -2.80 -9.22
N GLU A 165 -15.69 -2.49 -9.31
CA GLU A 165 -16.15 -1.16 -9.76
C GLU A 165 -15.84 -0.07 -8.73
N GLU A 166 -15.99 -0.35 -7.43
CA GLU A 166 -15.66 0.60 -6.37
C GLU A 166 -14.15 0.84 -6.32
N GLY A 167 -13.34 -0.21 -6.50
CA GLY A 167 -11.89 -0.10 -6.64
C GLY A 167 -11.47 0.77 -7.83
N ALA A 168 -12.19 0.68 -8.95
CA ALA A 168 -11.96 1.55 -10.10
C ALA A 168 -12.28 3.03 -9.76
N ARG A 169 -13.38 3.30 -9.03
CA ARG A 169 -13.71 4.65 -8.54
C ARG A 169 -12.67 5.21 -7.58
N MET A 170 -12.26 4.41 -6.59
CA MET A 170 -11.20 4.79 -5.64
C MET A 170 -9.89 5.10 -6.36
N ARG A 171 -9.54 4.33 -7.38
CA ARG A 171 -8.33 4.55 -8.19
C ARG A 171 -8.40 5.83 -9.00
N ALA A 172 -9.52 6.10 -9.65
CA ALA A 172 -9.74 7.35 -10.38
C ALA A 172 -9.56 8.54 -9.43
N ARG A 173 -10.17 8.47 -8.25
CA ARG A 173 -10.03 9.50 -7.23
C ARG A 173 -8.60 9.65 -6.70
N ALA A 174 -7.87 8.55 -6.50
CA ALA A 174 -6.46 8.57 -6.10
C ALA A 174 -5.59 9.25 -7.17
N GLN A 175 -5.87 9.03 -8.43
CA GLN A 175 -5.17 9.68 -9.55
C GLN A 175 -5.47 11.19 -9.64
N GLU A 176 -6.70 11.62 -9.36
CA GLU A 176 -7.02 13.05 -9.26
C GLU A 176 -6.21 13.72 -8.15
N LEU A 177 -6.13 13.09 -6.97
CA LEU A 177 -5.34 13.60 -5.85
C LEU A 177 -3.85 13.58 -6.16
N GLN A 178 -3.33 12.55 -6.83
CA GLN A 178 -1.95 12.48 -7.31
C GLN A 178 -1.63 13.67 -8.22
N ALA A 179 -2.50 13.97 -9.17
CA ALA A 179 -2.32 15.12 -10.06
C ALA A 179 -2.34 16.45 -9.31
N ALA A 180 -3.26 16.61 -8.34
CA ALA A 180 -3.33 17.80 -7.50
C ALA A 180 -2.07 17.98 -6.63
N VAL A 181 -1.56 16.89 -6.03
CA VAL A 181 -0.29 16.90 -5.28
C VAL A 181 0.86 17.31 -6.20
N ALA A 182 0.98 16.69 -7.37
CA ALA A 182 2.04 17.04 -8.33
C ALA A 182 1.98 18.54 -8.72
N ALA A 183 0.80 19.05 -9.02
CA ALA A 183 0.59 20.47 -9.37
C ALA A 183 0.93 21.44 -8.23
N ALA A 184 0.80 21.00 -6.96
CA ALA A 184 1.14 21.85 -5.82
C ALA A 184 2.66 22.08 -5.65
N PHE A 185 3.50 21.17 -6.17
CA PHE A 185 4.96 21.21 -6.01
C PHE A 185 5.73 21.78 -7.22
N VAL A 186 5.08 22.01 -8.36
CA VAL A 186 5.75 22.64 -9.49
C VAL A 186 6.09 24.13 -9.20
N PRO A 187 7.00 24.76 -9.96
CA PRO A 187 7.25 26.20 -9.83
C PRO A 187 5.93 27.01 -9.91
N GLY A 188 5.69 27.84 -8.89
CA GLY A 188 4.41 28.60 -8.76
C GLY A 188 3.25 27.80 -8.17
N GLY A 189 3.40 26.52 -7.83
CA GLY A 189 2.42 25.73 -7.09
C GLY A 189 2.31 26.17 -5.63
N ALA A 190 1.18 25.85 -4.97
CA ALA A 190 0.91 26.33 -3.61
C ALA A 190 1.95 25.86 -2.58
N CYS A 191 2.30 24.57 -2.58
CA CYS A 191 3.32 24.04 -1.67
C CYS A 191 4.69 24.65 -1.93
N ARG A 192 5.05 24.87 -3.22
CA ARG A 192 6.33 25.48 -3.56
C ARG A 192 6.39 26.94 -3.07
N ARG A 193 5.35 27.74 -3.27
CA ARG A 193 5.31 29.12 -2.76
C ARG A 193 5.43 29.17 -1.23
N ASN A 194 4.68 28.33 -0.51
CA ASN A 194 4.73 28.27 0.95
C ASN A 194 6.11 27.87 1.45
N PHE A 195 6.78 26.94 0.76
CA PHE A 195 8.14 26.55 1.09
C PHE A 195 9.16 27.68 0.84
N ASP A 196 9.06 28.36 -0.29
CA ASP A 196 9.94 29.48 -0.63
C ASP A 196 9.75 30.65 0.37
N GLU A 197 8.51 30.93 0.77
CA GLU A 197 8.20 31.93 1.82
C GLU A 197 8.79 31.50 3.18
N PHE A 198 8.62 30.24 3.57
CA PHE A 198 9.22 29.71 4.80
C PHE A 198 10.74 29.87 4.82
N VAL A 199 11.41 29.51 3.73
CA VAL A 199 12.86 29.69 3.59
C VAL A 199 13.26 31.16 3.71
N GLN A 200 12.52 32.09 3.07
CA GLN A 200 12.78 33.52 3.20
C GLN A 200 12.65 34.02 4.64
N ILE A 201 11.65 33.54 5.39
CA ILE A 201 11.47 33.92 6.80
C ILE A 201 12.62 33.41 7.68
N VAL A 202 12.99 32.13 7.51
CA VAL A 202 14.00 31.48 8.35
C VAL A 202 15.43 31.95 8.01
N CYS A 203 15.71 32.26 6.75
CA CYS A 203 17.03 32.70 6.29
C CYS A 203 17.22 34.23 6.31
N ARG A 204 16.23 35.00 6.76
CA ARG A 204 16.41 36.43 7.08
C ARG A 204 17.19 36.55 8.39
N VAL A 205 18.50 36.57 8.32
CA VAL A 205 19.42 36.95 9.37
C VAL A 205 19.88 38.36 9.11
#